data_5abbf84235c1bfc2365693032d3a8c39
#
_entry.id   5abbf84235c1bfc2365693032d3a8c39
#
_cell.length_a   1.000
_cell.length_b   1.000
_cell.length_c   1.000
_cell.angle_alpha   90.00
_cell.angle_beta   90.00
_cell.angle_gamma   90.00
#
_symmetry.space_group_name_H-M   'P 1'
#
loop_
_entity.id
_entity.type
_entity.pdbx_description
1 polymer ?
#
loop_
_entity_poly.entity_id
_entity_poly.type
_entity_poly.pdbx_seq_one_letter_code
_entity_poly.pdbx_strand_id
1 'polypeptide(L)'
;MVKNFNNDVLNYDLEKYNFPAWALGRVQNQYPDVESLETIHFHVPVKELNALQRYVSDGCETPEFMEMLDDFLTENIKPLVDGKDFLIQRFGTLRVVIPDQVKAGRILNYHQGIFVGNGTGLRTIWTPFTKTWGNNSMHMLDYETSVDITKKCIEEKWSQQYLNDYCESKSHHIKLDPGQSWLFNQELIHGNVNNDTGVTRVSMDLRIMIKGENYGRKYPGQYFRIPYDWKLDRAKGKIDNSESFTSYVGWNSNYCKHLPMILQRSFMDKYLAKHKITINDYHQENEYLDHLPNLQYYTDQIDNIVMLSIYCLPDNIEDRQKIYESALAN
;
A
#
# COMPACT_ATOMS: atom_id res chain seq x y z
N MET A 1 12.11 18.00 15.37
CA MET A 1 12.85 16.77 15.77
C MET A 1 11.99 15.60 15.34
N VAL A 2 12.40 14.88 14.28
CA VAL A 2 11.71 13.65 13.87
C VAL A 2 11.95 12.65 15.01
N LYS A 3 10.89 12.27 15.76
CA LYS A 3 10.99 11.13 16.66
C LYS A 3 11.53 9.96 15.85
N ASN A 4 12.66 9.41 16.28
CA ASN A 4 13.15 8.15 15.72
C ASN A 4 12.06 7.10 15.98
N PHE A 5 11.30 6.75 14.96
CA PHE A 5 10.35 5.63 15.00
C PHE A 5 11.16 4.33 14.99
N ASN A 6 11.98 4.16 16.03
CA ASN A 6 12.72 2.95 16.29
C ASN A 6 11.82 2.04 17.11
N ASN A 7 11.27 1.03 16.46
CA ASN A 7 10.78 -0.20 17.08
C ASN A 7 9.47 -0.12 17.89
N ASP A 8 8.48 0.62 17.45
CA ASP A 8 7.19 0.59 18.13
C ASP A 8 6.38 -0.64 17.66
N VAL A 9 6.40 -1.68 18.48
CA VAL A 9 5.42 -2.75 18.37
C VAL A 9 4.07 -2.18 18.74
N LEU A 10 3.16 -2.20 17.77
CA LEU A 10 1.76 -1.83 17.97
C LEU A 10 0.97 -3.08 18.33
N ASN A 11 0.21 -3.03 19.41
CA ASN A 11 -0.81 -4.03 19.72
C ASN A 11 -2.16 -3.53 19.23
N TYR A 12 -2.92 -4.38 18.55
CA TYR A 12 -4.26 -4.07 18.06
C TYR A 12 -5.26 -5.15 18.45
N ASP A 13 -6.53 -4.80 18.46
CA ASP A 13 -7.62 -5.72 18.76
C ASP A 13 -7.78 -6.75 17.64
N LEU A 14 -7.37 -8.00 17.92
CA LEU A 14 -7.41 -9.10 16.97
C LEU A 14 -8.85 -9.57 16.70
N GLU A 15 -9.80 -9.38 17.60
CA GLU A 15 -11.20 -9.72 17.38
C GLU A 15 -11.83 -8.74 16.38
N LYS A 16 -11.50 -7.46 16.51
CA LYS A 16 -11.97 -6.41 15.61
C LYS A 16 -11.29 -6.45 14.24
N TYR A 17 -9.98 -6.66 14.20
CA TYR A 17 -9.16 -6.65 12.98
C TYR A 17 -8.59 -8.04 12.69
N ASN A 18 -9.47 -9.01 12.41
CA ASN A 18 -9.08 -10.40 12.27
C ASN A 18 -8.48 -10.72 10.89
N PHE A 19 -7.36 -10.07 10.56
CA PHE A 19 -6.59 -10.33 9.35
C PHE A 19 -6.19 -11.82 9.19
N PRO A 20 -5.76 -12.54 10.25
CA PRO A 20 -5.46 -13.97 10.14
C PRO A 20 -6.66 -14.81 9.71
N ALA A 21 -7.83 -14.63 10.31
CA ALA A 21 -9.02 -15.40 9.94
C ALA A 21 -9.48 -15.08 8.52
N TRP A 22 -9.43 -13.80 8.12
CA TRP A 22 -9.72 -13.40 6.75
C TRP A 22 -8.78 -14.09 5.76
N ALA A 23 -7.46 -14.09 6.02
CA ALA A 23 -6.49 -14.72 5.15
C ALA A 23 -6.68 -16.24 5.09
N LEU A 24 -6.96 -16.89 6.23
CA LEU A 24 -7.24 -18.33 6.29
C LEU A 24 -8.47 -18.69 5.45
N GLY A 25 -9.56 -17.94 5.59
CA GLY A 25 -10.76 -18.14 4.78
C GLY A 25 -10.49 -18.02 3.27
N ARG A 26 -9.64 -17.08 2.86
CA ARG A 26 -9.20 -16.95 1.46
C ARG A 26 -8.39 -18.17 1.02
N VAL A 27 -7.48 -18.68 1.85
CA VAL A 27 -6.71 -19.90 1.55
C VAL A 27 -7.65 -21.10 1.42
N GLN A 28 -8.57 -21.29 2.35
CA GLN A 28 -9.53 -22.39 2.38
C GLN A 28 -10.47 -22.45 1.18
N ASN A 29 -10.76 -21.30 0.56
CA ASN A 29 -11.52 -21.26 -0.70
C ASN A 29 -10.81 -21.99 -1.87
N GLN A 30 -9.48 -22.14 -1.82
CA GLN A 30 -8.69 -22.87 -2.82
C GLN A 30 -8.20 -24.23 -2.31
N TYR A 31 -7.93 -24.32 -1.02
CA TYR A 31 -7.37 -25.48 -0.32
C TYR A 31 -8.15 -25.74 0.98
N PRO A 32 -9.32 -26.38 0.90
CA PRO A 32 -10.24 -26.55 2.04
C PRO A 32 -9.62 -27.28 3.24
N ASP A 33 -8.64 -28.13 2.99
CA ASP A 33 -7.98 -28.95 4.03
C ASP A 33 -6.93 -28.17 4.85
N VAL A 34 -6.68 -26.90 4.54
CA VAL A 34 -5.76 -26.07 5.32
C VAL A 34 -6.46 -25.62 6.59
N GLU A 35 -6.06 -26.17 7.73
CA GLU A 35 -6.65 -25.84 9.03
C GLU A 35 -6.06 -24.57 9.65
N SER A 36 -4.79 -24.24 9.32
CA SER A 36 -4.13 -23.00 9.80
C SER A 36 -3.15 -22.45 8.77
N LEU A 37 -2.85 -21.15 8.87
CA LEU A 37 -1.87 -20.50 7.98
C LEU A 37 -0.46 -21.06 8.16
N GLU A 38 -0.12 -21.55 9.35
CA GLU A 38 1.15 -22.17 9.68
C GLU A 38 1.39 -23.48 8.93
N THR A 39 0.33 -24.17 8.52
CA THR A 39 0.37 -25.50 7.89
C THR A 39 0.21 -25.48 6.36
N ILE A 40 0.14 -24.30 5.74
CA ILE A 40 -0.04 -24.13 4.28
C ILE A 40 0.92 -25.04 3.47
N HIS A 41 2.19 -25.16 3.91
CA HIS A 41 3.23 -25.92 3.20
C HIS A 41 2.99 -27.43 3.15
N PHE A 42 2.09 -27.97 3.96
CA PHE A 42 1.69 -29.39 3.89
C PHE A 42 0.63 -29.66 2.84
N HIS A 43 -0.16 -28.63 2.47
CA HIS A 43 -1.34 -28.79 1.62
C HIS A 43 -1.17 -28.14 0.23
N VAL A 44 -0.30 -27.13 0.13
CA VAL A 44 -0.13 -26.35 -1.09
C VAL A 44 1.19 -26.71 -1.77
N PRO A 45 1.16 -27.23 -2.99
CA PRO A 45 2.37 -27.51 -3.76
C PRO A 45 3.23 -26.24 -3.95
N VAL A 46 4.55 -26.36 -3.81
CA VAL A 46 5.48 -25.21 -3.94
C VAL A 46 5.27 -24.41 -5.21
N LYS A 47 5.01 -25.08 -6.35
CA LYS A 47 4.74 -24.44 -7.64
C LYS A 47 3.47 -23.56 -7.65
N GLU A 48 2.52 -23.81 -6.76
CA GLU A 48 1.24 -23.12 -6.65
C GLU A 48 1.24 -21.96 -5.63
N LEU A 49 2.25 -21.89 -4.77
CA LEU A 49 2.35 -20.87 -3.72
C LEU A 49 2.31 -19.42 -4.26
N ASN A 50 2.89 -19.17 -5.44
CA ASN A 50 2.82 -17.83 -6.04
C ASN A 50 1.41 -17.48 -6.52
N ALA A 51 0.69 -18.46 -7.03
CA ALA A 51 -0.71 -18.28 -7.45
C ALA A 51 -1.61 -18.06 -6.22
N LEU A 52 -1.43 -18.86 -5.18
CA LEU A 52 -2.14 -18.68 -3.91
C LEU A 52 -1.87 -17.31 -3.31
N GLN A 53 -0.60 -16.90 -3.21
CA GLN A 53 -0.24 -15.58 -2.66
C GLN A 53 -0.91 -14.44 -3.43
N ARG A 54 -0.95 -14.52 -4.77
CA ARG A 54 -1.69 -13.52 -5.59
C ARG A 54 -3.17 -13.56 -5.31
N TYR A 55 -3.79 -14.74 -5.31
CA TYR A 55 -5.22 -14.90 -5.06
C TYR A 55 -5.64 -14.30 -3.71
N VAL A 56 -4.85 -14.53 -2.64
CA VAL A 56 -5.11 -13.94 -1.33
C VAL A 56 -4.89 -12.42 -1.38
N SER A 57 -3.82 -11.96 -2.04
CA SER A 57 -3.54 -10.51 -2.21
C SER A 57 -4.63 -9.78 -2.99
N ASP A 58 -5.20 -10.39 -4.03
CA ASP A 58 -6.32 -9.81 -4.79
C ASP A 58 -7.57 -9.61 -3.90
N GLY A 59 -7.71 -10.40 -2.85
CA GLY A 59 -8.74 -10.21 -1.83
C GLY A 59 -8.60 -8.93 -1.02
N CYS A 60 -7.42 -8.31 -1.00
CA CYS A 60 -7.22 -7.03 -0.32
C CYS A 60 -7.98 -5.86 -0.99
N GLU A 61 -8.54 -6.08 -2.19
CA GLU A 61 -9.39 -5.11 -2.90
C GLU A 61 -10.89 -5.30 -2.59
N THR A 62 -11.24 -6.30 -1.79
CA THR A 62 -12.65 -6.45 -1.39
C THR A 62 -13.06 -5.36 -0.41
N PRO A 63 -14.32 -4.88 -0.44
CA PRO A 63 -14.77 -3.84 0.45
C PRO A 63 -14.57 -4.17 1.91
N GLU A 64 -14.88 -5.40 2.28
CA GLU A 64 -14.80 -5.88 3.66
C GLU A 64 -13.36 -5.76 4.17
N PHE A 65 -12.38 -6.15 3.35
CA PHE A 65 -10.98 -6.03 3.73
C PHE A 65 -10.52 -4.56 3.75
N MET A 66 -10.90 -3.78 2.74
CA MET A 66 -10.51 -2.36 2.68
C MET A 66 -11.11 -1.56 3.84
N GLU A 67 -12.34 -1.85 4.26
CA GLU A 67 -12.95 -1.23 5.43
C GLU A 67 -12.20 -1.58 6.70
N MET A 68 -11.97 -2.87 6.94
CA MET A 68 -11.20 -3.35 8.09
C MET A 68 -9.79 -2.74 8.12
N LEU A 69 -9.12 -2.63 6.96
CA LEU A 69 -7.78 -2.05 6.85
C LEU A 69 -7.79 -0.54 7.14
N ASP A 70 -8.73 0.19 6.57
CA ASP A 70 -8.80 1.65 6.74
C ASP A 70 -9.15 2.03 8.17
N ASP A 71 -10.05 1.29 8.80
CA ASP A 71 -10.38 1.43 10.23
C ASP A 71 -9.15 1.11 11.10
N PHE A 72 -8.48 -0.01 10.83
CA PHE A 72 -7.24 -0.38 11.54
C PHE A 72 -6.19 0.74 11.46
N LEU A 73 -5.94 1.28 10.27
CA LEU A 73 -4.94 2.32 10.07
C LEU A 73 -5.34 3.63 10.76
N THR A 74 -6.61 3.99 10.67
CA THR A 74 -7.12 5.23 11.27
C THR A 74 -7.08 5.17 12.79
N GLU A 75 -7.46 4.06 13.39
CA GLU A 75 -7.51 3.92 14.83
C GLU A 75 -6.14 3.65 15.48
N ASN A 76 -5.30 2.86 14.81
CA ASN A 76 -4.08 2.36 15.42
C ASN A 76 -2.80 3.02 14.89
N ILE A 77 -2.75 3.42 13.61
CA ILE A 77 -1.55 3.98 13.00
C ILE A 77 -1.55 5.51 13.01
N LYS A 78 -2.71 6.15 12.79
CA LYS A 78 -2.79 7.62 12.78
C LYS A 78 -2.27 8.27 14.07
N PRO A 79 -2.52 7.74 15.27
CA PRO A 79 -1.91 8.26 16.50
C PRO A 79 -0.38 8.18 16.53
N LEU A 80 0.21 7.14 15.94
CA LEU A 80 1.67 6.94 15.89
C LEU A 80 2.39 7.94 14.98
N VAL A 81 1.68 8.54 14.06
CA VAL A 81 2.20 9.58 13.14
C VAL A 81 1.72 10.98 13.55
N ASP A 82 1.56 11.22 14.85
CA ASP A 82 1.15 12.51 15.44
C ASP A 82 -0.21 13.03 14.90
N GLY A 83 -1.12 12.12 14.54
CA GLY A 83 -2.43 12.46 13.98
C GLY A 83 -2.39 12.99 12.55
N LYS A 84 -1.22 13.03 11.91
CA LYS A 84 -1.08 13.49 10.52
C LYS A 84 -1.89 12.62 9.56
N ASP A 85 -2.38 13.25 8.52
CA ASP A 85 -2.99 12.53 7.40
C ASP A 85 -1.92 11.78 6.61
N PHE A 86 -2.32 10.65 6.05
CA PHE A 86 -1.46 9.81 5.22
C PHE A 86 -2.25 9.20 4.07
N LEU A 87 -1.51 8.80 3.06
CA LEU A 87 -2.01 7.94 1.99
C LEU A 87 -1.59 6.51 2.28
N ILE A 88 -2.37 5.56 1.78
CA ILE A 88 -2.19 4.14 1.98
C ILE A 88 -1.74 3.50 0.67
N GLN A 89 -0.81 2.57 0.71
CA GLN A 89 -0.53 1.68 -0.42
C GLN A 89 -1.84 1.02 -0.88
N ARG A 90 -2.11 1.09 -2.17
CA ARG A 90 -3.40 0.64 -2.73
C ARG A 90 -3.73 -0.81 -2.37
N PHE A 91 -2.72 -1.67 -2.36
CA PHE A 91 -2.85 -3.09 -2.03
C PHE A 91 -1.80 -3.48 -1.00
N GLY A 92 -2.20 -4.17 0.06
CA GLY A 92 -1.28 -4.84 0.96
C GLY A 92 -0.51 -5.94 0.20
N THR A 93 0.78 -6.04 0.45
CA THR A 93 1.59 -7.12 -0.12
C THR A 93 1.62 -8.28 0.85
N LEU A 94 0.92 -9.35 0.50
CA LEU A 94 0.97 -10.57 1.29
C LEU A 94 2.24 -11.36 1.00
N ARG A 95 2.80 -11.94 2.04
CA ARG A 95 3.98 -12.80 2.00
C ARG A 95 3.66 -14.16 2.62
N VAL A 96 3.92 -15.21 1.86
CA VAL A 96 3.84 -16.59 2.34
C VAL A 96 5.26 -17.17 2.32
N VAL A 97 5.83 -17.37 3.50
CA VAL A 97 7.21 -17.84 3.71
C VAL A 97 7.15 -19.24 4.28
N ILE A 98 7.31 -20.23 3.42
CA ILE A 98 7.29 -21.65 3.82
C ILE A 98 8.65 -22.11 4.39
N PRO A 99 8.69 -23.22 5.14
CA PRO A 99 9.96 -23.84 5.50
C PRO A 99 10.80 -24.22 4.28
N ASP A 100 12.13 -24.19 4.44
CA ASP A 100 13.11 -24.55 3.39
C ASP A 100 12.99 -23.78 2.08
N GLN A 101 12.69 -22.50 2.15
CA GLN A 101 12.48 -21.62 0.97
C GLN A 101 13.67 -21.53 0.00
N VAL A 102 14.88 -21.82 0.45
CA VAL A 102 16.07 -21.87 -0.44
C VAL A 102 15.80 -22.76 -1.64
N LYS A 103 15.16 -23.92 -1.41
CA LYS A 103 14.78 -24.84 -2.48
C LYS A 103 13.75 -24.27 -3.45
N ALA A 104 12.99 -23.26 -3.01
CA ALA A 104 11.97 -22.60 -3.80
C ALA A 104 12.46 -21.27 -4.46
N GLY A 105 13.68 -20.84 -4.22
CA GLY A 105 14.25 -19.59 -4.75
C GLY A 105 13.53 -18.32 -4.29
N ARG A 106 12.94 -18.32 -3.09
CA ARG A 106 12.00 -17.29 -2.61
C ARG A 106 12.50 -16.46 -1.44
N ILE A 107 13.80 -16.46 -1.18
CA ILE A 107 14.38 -15.63 -0.12
C ILE A 107 14.43 -14.17 -0.58
N LEU A 108 13.87 -13.27 0.23
CA LEU A 108 13.97 -11.85 0.00
C LEU A 108 15.32 -11.35 0.54
N ASN A 109 16.19 -10.94 -0.37
CA ASN A 109 17.51 -10.39 -0.04
C ASN A 109 17.42 -9.19 0.91
N TYR A 110 18.49 -8.95 1.68
CA TYR A 110 18.59 -7.72 2.46
C TYR A 110 18.58 -6.50 1.56
N HIS A 111 17.75 -5.55 1.91
CA HIS A 111 17.53 -4.31 1.13
C HIS A 111 16.98 -3.20 2.01
N GLN A 112 16.96 -2.01 1.45
CA GLN A 112 16.25 -0.85 1.99
C GLN A 112 15.15 -0.42 1.03
N GLY A 113 14.05 0.11 1.57
CA GLY A 113 12.97 0.64 0.74
C GLY A 113 13.42 1.82 -0.14
N ILE A 114 14.36 2.62 0.32
CA ILE A 114 14.92 3.75 -0.44
C ILE A 114 15.62 3.30 -1.74
N PHE A 115 16.23 2.12 -1.78
CA PHE A 115 16.89 1.59 -2.99
C PHE A 115 15.92 1.28 -4.12
N VAL A 116 14.66 1.01 -3.78
CA VAL A 116 13.60 0.76 -4.76
C VAL A 116 12.73 2.01 -5.02
N GLY A 117 13.23 3.19 -4.63
CA GLY A 117 12.60 4.48 -4.92
C GLY A 117 11.53 4.92 -3.92
N ASN A 118 11.44 4.29 -2.75
CA ASN A 118 10.60 4.80 -1.67
C ASN A 118 11.24 6.07 -1.07
N GLY A 119 10.41 7.07 -0.78
CA GLY A 119 10.88 8.27 -0.10
C GLY A 119 11.01 8.07 1.41
N THR A 120 11.74 8.95 2.06
CA THR A 120 11.93 8.94 3.52
C THR A 120 10.64 9.25 4.30
N GLY A 121 9.62 9.81 3.64
CA GLY A 121 8.30 10.03 4.22
C GLY A 121 7.40 8.79 4.28
N LEU A 122 7.82 7.68 3.65
CA LEU A 122 7.09 6.42 3.74
C LEU A 122 7.42 5.68 5.04
N ARG A 123 6.41 4.98 5.54
CA ARG A 123 6.56 4.00 6.63
C ARG A 123 6.02 2.66 6.15
N THR A 124 6.67 1.58 6.52
CA THR A 124 6.15 0.23 6.32
C THR A 124 5.50 -0.24 7.61
N ILE A 125 4.29 -0.78 7.47
CA ILE A 125 3.57 -1.48 8.52
C ILE A 125 3.69 -2.95 8.17
N TRP A 126 4.38 -3.70 9.01
CA TRP A 126 4.50 -5.14 8.88
C TRP A 126 3.60 -5.81 9.89
N THR A 127 2.60 -6.54 9.40
CA THR A 127 1.58 -7.21 10.20
C THR A 127 1.65 -8.70 9.95
N PRO A 128 2.23 -9.49 10.85
CA PRO A 128 2.21 -10.94 10.75
C PRO A 128 0.82 -11.48 11.10
N PHE A 129 0.37 -12.45 10.32
CA PHE A 129 -0.88 -13.20 10.54
C PHE A 129 -0.63 -14.51 11.27
N THR A 130 0.61 -14.93 11.34
CA THR A 130 1.11 -16.07 12.09
C THR A 130 2.15 -15.62 13.09
N LYS A 131 2.40 -16.38 14.12
CA LYS A 131 3.47 -16.08 15.07
C LYS A 131 4.84 -16.05 14.38
N THR A 132 5.66 -15.04 14.72
CA THR A 132 6.99 -14.88 14.14
C THR A 132 8.09 -14.98 15.19
N TRP A 133 9.11 -15.79 14.86
CA TRP A 133 10.32 -15.99 15.67
C TRP A 133 11.42 -16.63 14.82
N GLY A 134 12.67 -16.52 15.25
CA GLY A 134 13.79 -17.16 14.54
C GLY A 134 13.77 -16.84 13.05
N ASN A 135 14.00 -17.85 12.25
CA ASN A 135 14.18 -17.70 10.79
C ASN A 135 12.87 -17.66 9.98
N ASN A 136 11.69 -17.89 10.60
CA ASN A 136 10.44 -17.61 9.89
C ASN A 136 10.13 -16.11 9.84
N SER A 137 10.80 -15.30 10.65
CA SER A 137 10.55 -13.89 10.79
C SER A 137 11.28 -13.04 9.73
N MET A 138 10.95 -11.75 9.72
CA MET A 138 11.77 -10.72 9.07
C MET A 138 12.99 -10.45 9.94
N HIS A 139 14.14 -10.37 9.32
CA HIS A 139 15.40 -9.98 9.92
C HIS A 139 15.69 -8.52 9.60
N MET A 140 16.19 -7.77 10.57
CA MET A 140 16.43 -6.34 10.44
C MET A 140 17.68 -5.90 11.19
N LEU A 141 18.26 -4.81 10.70
CA LEU A 141 19.33 -4.08 11.35
C LEU A 141 18.78 -2.82 12.02
N ASP A 142 19.43 -2.35 13.06
CA ASP A 142 19.14 -1.04 13.65
C ASP A 142 19.45 0.10 12.66
N TYR A 143 18.99 1.31 13.00
CA TYR A 143 19.13 2.47 12.12
C TYR A 143 20.59 2.86 11.88
N GLU A 144 21.40 2.93 12.94
CA GLU A 144 22.79 3.36 12.84
C GLU A 144 23.61 2.38 11.99
N THR A 145 23.44 1.10 12.23
CA THR A 145 24.06 0.02 11.44
C THR A 145 23.59 0.06 9.99
N SER A 146 22.30 0.31 9.74
CA SER A 146 21.75 0.43 8.38
C SER A 146 22.37 1.59 7.62
N VAL A 147 22.53 2.75 8.26
CA VAL A 147 23.15 3.93 7.66
C VAL A 147 24.64 3.68 7.35
N ASP A 148 25.39 3.08 8.28
CA ASP A 148 26.81 2.76 8.08
C ASP A 148 27.01 1.78 6.92
N ILE A 149 26.23 0.71 6.87
CA ILE A 149 26.28 -0.26 5.77
C ILE A 149 25.92 0.40 4.44
N THR A 150 24.91 1.27 4.43
CA THR A 150 24.52 1.99 3.20
C THR A 150 25.68 2.82 2.63
N LYS A 151 26.39 3.54 3.49
CA LYS A 151 27.59 4.30 3.09
C LYS A 151 28.64 3.38 2.50
N LYS A 152 28.99 2.28 3.18
CA LYS A 152 29.96 1.29 2.71
C LYS A 152 29.54 0.65 1.38
N CYS A 153 28.28 0.30 1.23
CA CYS A 153 27.75 -0.24 -0.04
C CYS A 153 27.98 0.71 -1.22
N ILE A 154 27.82 2.02 -1.01
CA ILE A 154 28.01 3.04 -2.05
C ILE A 154 29.51 3.25 -2.32
N GLU A 155 30.32 3.41 -1.28
CA GLU A 155 31.74 3.71 -1.38
C GLU A 155 32.55 2.53 -1.95
N GLU A 156 32.26 1.33 -1.47
CA GLU A 156 32.98 0.09 -1.79
C GLU A 156 32.31 -0.75 -2.89
N LYS A 157 31.15 -0.31 -3.38
CA LYS A 157 30.38 -0.98 -4.47
C LYS A 157 30.08 -2.46 -4.16
N TRP A 158 29.55 -2.72 -2.99
CA TRP A 158 29.23 -4.08 -2.55
C TRP A 158 28.28 -4.79 -3.52
N SER A 159 28.53 -6.08 -3.74
CA SER A 159 27.56 -6.94 -4.41
C SER A 159 26.37 -7.26 -3.49
N GLN A 160 25.24 -7.65 -4.07
CA GLN A 160 24.08 -8.09 -3.28
C GLN A 160 24.41 -9.31 -2.39
N GLN A 161 25.23 -10.23 -2.89
CA GLN A 161 25.64 -11.39 -2.10
C GLN A 161 26.48 -10.97 -0.90
N TYR A 162 27.45 -10.07 -1.08
CA TYR A 162 28.25 -9.58 0.03
C TYR A 162 27.39 -8.83 1.07
N LEU A 163 26.44 -8.03 0.62
CA LEU A 163 25.48 -7.37 1.51
C LEU A 163 24.67 -8.38 2.31
N ASN A 164 24.16 -9.44 1.65
CA ASN A 164 23.40 -10.49 2.34
C ASN A 164 24.23 -11.15 3.44
N ASP A 165 25.42 -11.63 3.10
CA ASP A 165 26.30 -12.37 4.03
C ASP A 165 26.69 -11.47 5.23
N TYR A 166 26.97 -10.19 4.95
CA TYR A 166 27.33 -9.23 5.99
C TYR A 166 26.15 -8.91 6.92
N CYS A 167 24.97 -8.70 6.36
CA CYS A 167 23.75 -8.37 7.13
C CYS A 167 23.24 -9.56 7.93
N GLU A 168 23.29 -10.77 7.39
CA GLU A 168 22.84 -11.98 8.09
C GLU A 168 23.54 -12.16 9.42
N SER A 169 24.86 -11.89 9.48
CA SER A 169 25.66 -12.02 10.71
C SER A 169 25.34 -10.96 11.77
N LYS A 170 24.65 -9.89 11.43
CA LYS A 170 24.42 -8.71 12.30
C LYS A 170 22.93 -8.44 12.58
N SER A 171 22.06 -8.98 11.75
CA SER A 171 20.64 -8.78 11.87
C SER A 171 20.03 -9.56 13.04
N HIS A 172 18.91 -9.08 13.52
CA HIS A 172 18.07 -9.77 14.48
C HIS A 172 16.68 -9.98 13.93
N HIS A 173 16.05 -11.08 14.33
CA HIS A 173 14.70 -11.39 13.93
C HIS A 173 13.67 -10.67 14.79
N ILE A 174 12.56 -10.30 14.19
CA ILE A 174 11.47 -9.59 14.84
C ILE A 174 10.46 -10.59 15.40
N LYS A 175 10.20 -10.54 16.71
CA LYS A 175 9.23 -11.43 17.37
C LYS A 175 7.91 -10.71 17.54
N LEU A 176 6.88 -11.18 16.84
CA LEU A 176 5.51 -10.69 16.97
C LEU A 176 4.55 -11.87 17.03
N ASP A 177 3.47 -11.68 17.77
CA ASP A 177 2.31 -12.55 17.76
C ASP A 177 1.21 -11.96 16.86
N PRO A 178 0.24 -12.75 16.35
CA PRO A 178 -0.98 -12.20 15.75
C PRO A 178 -1.66 -11.20 16.71
N GLY A 179 -2.15 -10.10 16.19
CA GLY A 179 -2.60 -8.94 17.00
C GLY A 179 -1.51 -7.90 17.25
N GLN A 180 -0.33 -8.11 16.67
CA GLN A 180 0.77 -7.16 16.72
C GLN A 180 1.19 -6.72 15.31
N SER A 181 1.63 -5.48 15.18
CA SER A 181 2.23 -4.93 13.95
C SER A 181 3.48 -4.14 14.28
N TRP A 182 4.33 -3.95 13.31
CA TRP A 182 5.53 -3.15 13.45
C TRP A 182 5.61 -2.06 12.38
N LEU A 183 5.78 -0.82 12.83
CA LEU A 183 5.93 0.36 12.00
C LEU A 183 7.41 0.73 11.90
N PHE A 184 7.96 0.80 10.68
CA PHE A 184 9.38 1.11 10.48
C PHE A 184 9.67 1.96 9.24
N ASN A 185 10.85 2.58 9.24
CA ASN A 185 11.35 3.46 8.18
C ASN A 185 11.85 2.70 6.96
N GLN A 186 11.83 3.37 5.80
CA GLN A 186 12.37 2.84 4.55
C GLN A 186 13.91 2.74 4.53
N GLU A 187 14.58 3.33 5.50
CA GLU A 187 16.03 3.37 5.64
C GLU A 187 16.60 2.15 6.38
N LEU A 188 15.74 1.38 7.05
CA LEU A 188 16.18 0.18 7.75
C LEU A 188 16.46 -0.96 6.77
N ILE A 189 17.65 -1.55 6.86
CA ILE A 189 18.01 -2.74 6.10
C ILE A 189 17.29 -3.93 6.72
N HIS A 190 16.53 -4.64 5.88
CA HIS A 190 15.77 -5.80 6.28
C HIS A 190 15.73 -6.85 5.16
N GLY A 191 15.48 -8.09 5.54
CA GLY A 191 15.43 -9.21 4.61
C GLY A 191 14.86 -10.46 5.26
N ASN A 192 14.95 -11.56 4.55
CA ASN A 192 14.58 -12.89 5.05
C ASN A 192 15.77 -13.82 4.91
N VAL A 193 15.89 -14.74 5.85
CA VAL A 193 16.79 -15.90 5.76
C VAL A 193 15.99 -17.15 5.48
N ASN A 194 16.66 -18.29 5.32
CA ASN A 194 15.97 -19.56 5.14
C ASN A 194 15.14 -19.89 6.38
N ASN A 195 13.87 -20.19 6.18
CA ASN A 195 12.97 -20.56 7.25
C ASN A 195 13.19 -22.03 7.65
N ASP A 196 13.81 -22.27 8.77
CA ASP A 196 14.11 -23.58 9.34
C ASP A 196 13.22 -23.94 10.54
N THR A 197 12.18 -23.15 10.81
CA THR A 197 11.32 -23.32 11.99
C THR A 197 10.26 -24.43 11.83
N GLY A 198 10.10 -24.97 10.63
CA GLY A 198 9.09 -25.98 10.33
C GLY A 198 7.66 -25.47 10.18
N VAL A 199 7.42 -24.16 10.27
CA VAL A 199 6.10 -23.56 10.13
C VAL A 199 6.07 -22.47 9.05
N THR A 200 4.95 -22.33 8.35
CA THR A 200 4.75 -21.25 7.39
C THR A 200 4.50 -19.94 8.11
N ARG A 201 5.14 -18.85 7.65
CA ARG A 201 4.76 -17.49 8.00
C ARG A 201 3.87 -16.90 6.93
N VAL A 202 2.78 -16.26 7.35
CA VAL A 202 1.97 -15.37 6.53
C VAL A 202 2.02 -13.98 7.15
N SER A 203 2.30 -12.97 6.35
CA SER A 203 2.35 -11.57 6.82
C SER A 203 1.93 -10.62 5.72
N MET A 204 1.52 -9.42 6.08
CA MET A 204 1.23 -8.33 5.17
C MET A 204 2.25 -7.21 5.35
N ASP A 205 2.82 -6.76 4.24
CA ASP A 205 3.57 -5.50 4.15
C ASP A 205 2.66 -4.44 3.55
N LEU A 206 2.47 -3.36 4.26
CA LEU A 206 1.71 -2.20 3.81
C LEU A 206 2.55 -0.94 3.98
N ARG A 207 2.44 -0.01 3.06
CA ARG A 207 3.10 1.29 3.18
C ARG A 207 2.10 2.39 3.34
N ILE A 208 2.41 3.32 4.24
CA ILE A 208 1.75 4.61 4.31
C ILE A 208 2.72 5.70 3.88
N MET A 209 2.17 6.77 3.33
CA MET A 209 2.91 7.98 3.00
C MET A 209 2.34 9.13 3.83
N ILE A 210 3.14 9.70 4.71
CA ILE A 210 2.72 10.80 5.57
C ILE A 210 2.61 12.08 4.72
N LYS A 211 1.49 12.76 4.83
CA LYS A 211 1.22 14.00 4.09
C LYS A 211 2.28 15.05 4.38
N GLY A 212 2.81 15.66 3.33
CA GLY A 212 3.83 16.71 3.42
C GLY A 212 5.27 16.20 3.55
N GLU A 213 5.49 14.88 3.61
CA GLU A 213 6.82 14.29 3.62
C GLU A 213 7.24 13.79 2.23
N ASN A 214 8.52 13.42 2.06
CA ASN A 214 9.05 12.95 0.78
C ASN A 214 8.57 11.55 0.46
N TYR A 215 7.84 11.37 -0.63
CA TYR A 215 7.32 10.08 -1.08
C TYR A 215 8.20 9.36 -2.13
N GLY A 216 9.30 9.97 -2.56
CA GLY A 216 10.23 9.35 -3.53
C GLY A 216 9.63 9.26 -4.94
N ARG A 217 9.70 8.07 -5.55
CA ARG A 217 9.24 7.82 -6.93
C ARG A 217 7.85 7.18 -7.02
N LYS A 218 7.16 6.97 -5.91
CA LYS A 218 5.85 6.31 -5.88
C LYS A 218 4.75 7.36 -5.72
N TYR A 219 3.89 7.45 -6.72
CA TYR A 219 2.92 8.55 -6.83
C TYR A 219 1.55 8.19 -6.26
N PRO A 220 0.86 9.18 -5.69
CA PRO A 220 -0.56 9.10 -5.35
C PRO A 220 -1.42 8.79 -6.59
N GLY A 221 -2.52 8.06 -6.37
CA GLY A 221 -3.44 7.66 -7.44
C GLY A 221 -3.02 6.41 -8.21
N GLN A 222 -1.73 6.12 -8.27
CA GLN A 222 -1.21 4.90 -8.90
C GLN A 222 -0.79 3.86 -7.85
N TYR A 223 0.06 4.25 -6.91
CA TYR A 223 0.58 3.38 -5.86
C TYR A 223 -0.13 3.59 -4.52
N PHE A 224 -0.52 4.82 -4.24
CA PHE A 224 -1.20 5.20 -3.01
C PHE A 224 -2.64 5.63 -3.26
N ARG A 225 -3.51 5.40 -2.28
CA ARG A 225 -4.89 5.86 -2.19
C ARG A 225 -5.15 6.63 -0.89
N ILE A 226 -6.24 7.38 -0.85
CA ILE A 226 -6.73 7.99 0.39
C ILE A 226 -7.53 6.92 1.17
N PRO A 227 -7.48 6.91 2.52
CA PRO A 227 -8.40 6.10 3.30
C PRO A 227 -9.86 6.33 2.87
N TYR A 228 -10.60 5.25 2.75
CA TYR A 228 -12.04 5.22 2.39
C TYR A 228 -12.43 5.75 1.00
N ASP A 229 -11.49 6.10 0.12
CA ASP A 229 -11.78 6.60 -1.24
C ASP A 229 -12.56 5.58 -2.10
N TRP A 230 -12.35 4.30 -1.86
CA TRP A 230 -13.06 3.21 -2.54
C TRP A 230 -14.57 3.20 -2.28
N LYS A 231 -15.04 3.82 -1.18
CA LYS A 231 -16.49 3.96 -0.89
C LYS A 231 -17.15 4.88 -1.91
N LEU A 232 -16.41 5.80 -2.47
CA LEU A 232 -16.88 6.76 -3.48
C LEU A 232 -17.05 6.13 -4.85
N ASP A 233 -16.12 5.28 -5.27
CA ASP A 233 -16.18 4.56 -6.55
C ASP A 233 -17.40 3.61 -6.63
N ARG A 234 -17.94 3.20 -5.48
CA ARG A 234 -19.08 2.28 -5.41
C ARG A 234 -20.43 2.96 -5.28
N ALA A 235 -20.47 4.18 -4.81
CA ALA A 235 -21.70 4.98 -4.78
C ALA A 235 -22.20 5.30 -6.19
N LYS A 236 -21.31 5.23 -7.19
CA LYS A 236 -21.66 5.34 -8.61
C LYS A 236 -22.05 3.96 -9.13
N GLY A 237 -23.35 3.75 -9.33
CA GLY A 237 -23.91 2.59 -10.01
C GLY A 237 -23.30 2.34 -11.40
N LYS A 238 -23.81 1.38 -12.14
CA LYS A 238 -23.39 1.11 -13.52
C LYS A 238 -23.38 2.40 -14.31
N ILE A 239 -22.25 2.69 -14.99
CA ILE A 239 -22.14 3.84 -15.89
C ILE A 239 -23.28 3.75 -16.91
N ASP A 240 -24.19 4.68 -16.86
CA ASP A 240 -25.24 4.84 -17.87
C ASP A 240 -24.70 5.71 -19.01
N ASN A 241 -24.51 5.11 -20.17
CA ASN A 241 -23.99 5.82 -21.34
C ASN A 241 -25.01 6.82 -21.95
N SER A 242 -26.21 6.93 -21.39
CA SER A 242 -27.17 7.98 -21.75
C SER A 242 -26.88 9.32 -21.07
N GLU A 243 -26.05 9.33 -20.01
CA GLU A 243 -25.66 10.50 -19.27
C GLU A 243 -24.51 11.27 -19.94
N SER A 244 -24.38 12.55 -19.64
CA SER A 244 -23.28 13.37 -20.11
C SER A 244 -22.00 13.10 -19.32
N PHE A 245 -20.87 13.12 -20.01
CA PHE A 245 -19.54 12.90 -19.42
C PHE A 245 -18.59 14.03 -19.79
N THR A 246 -17.88 14.52 -18.79
CA THR A 246 -16.81 15.50 -18.98
C THR A 246 -15.48 14.93 -18.46
N SER A 247 -14.44 15.06 -19.26
CA SER A 247 -13.08 14.74 -18.87
C SER A 247 -12.43 15.94 -18.19
N TYR A 248 -11.93 15.72 -16.98
CA TYR A 248 -11.34 16.78 -16.16
C TYR A 248 -9.87 16.52 -15.87
N VAL A 249 -9.03 17.53 -16.10
CA VAL A 249 -7.59 17.52 -15.79
C VAL A 249 -7.31 18.52 -14.68
N GLY A 250 -6.96 18.03 -13.50
CA GLY A 250 -6.66 18.85 -12.34
C GLY A 250 -5.16 19.06 -12.12
N TRP A 251 -4.80 20.28 -11.73
CA TRP A 251 -3.42 20.69 -11.45
C TRP A 251 -3.18 21.10 -10.00
N ASN A 252 -4.22 21.42 -9.28
CA ASN A 252 -4.12 22.09 -7.99
C ASN A 252 -3.90 21.17 -6.79
N SER A 253 -3.79 19.87 -7.03
CA SER A 253 -3.39 18.94 -5.98
C SER A 253 -1.87 18.91 -5.87
N ASN A 254 -1.34 18.98 -4.65
CA ASN A 254 0.09 18.72 -4.40
C ASN A 254 0.54 17.34 -4.87
N TYR A 255 -0.39 16.45 -5.14
CA TYR A 255 -0.14 15.11 -5.64
C TYR A 255 -0.13 15.02 -7.16
N CYS A 256 -0.99 15.78 -7.87
CA CYS A 256 -1.12 15.71 -9.33
C CYS A 256 -0.24 16.71 -10.10
N LYS A 257 0.22 17.80 -9.48
CA LYS A 257 1.04 18.83 -10.15
C LYS A 257 2.33 18.32 -10.82
N HIS A 258 2.79 17.13 -10.45
CA HIS A 258 3.98 16.50 -11.03
C HIS A 258 3.66 15.56 -12.19
N LEU A 259 2.39 15.31 -12.48
CA LEU A 259 2.00 14.45 -13.60
C LEU A 259 1.59 15.33 -14.80
N PRO A 260 2.38 15.35 -15.88
CA PRO A 260 2.07 16.15 -17.06
C PRO A 260 0.65 15.92 -17.58
N MET A 261 -0.06 16.98 -17.97
CA MET A 261 -1.43 16.91 -18.51
C MET A 261 -1.61 15.90 -19.61
N ILE A 262 -0.64 15.82 -20.52
CA ILE A 262 -0.69 14.90 -21.64
C ILE A 262 -0.74 13.44 -21.17
N LEU A 263 -0.09 13.12 -20.06
CA LEU A 263 -0.14 11.78 -19.47
C LEU A 263 -1.48 11.56 -18.77
N GLN A 264 -1.99 12.54 -18.03
CA GLN A 264 -3.31 12.44 -17.41
C GLN A 264 -4.37 12.16 -18.49
N ARG A 265 -4.40 12.94 -19.56
CA ARG A 265 -5.31 12.74 -20.70
C ARG A 265 -5.15 11.37 -21.33
N SER A 266 -3.92 10.94 -21.61
CA SER A 266 -3.66 9.63 -22.23
C SER A 266 -4.17 8.46 -21.40
N PHE A 267 -4.09 8.55 -20.08
CA PHE A 267 -4.66 7.51 -19.20
C PHE A 267 -6.19 7.55 -19.18
N MET A 268 -6.78 8.74 -19.13
CA MET A 268 -8.23 8.90 -19.19
C MET A 268 -8.79 8.41 -20.53
N ASP A 269 -8.18 8.77 -21.64
CA ASP A 269 -8.60 8.30 -22.96
C ASP A 269 -8.59 6.77 -23.09
N LYS A 270 -7.57 6.13 -22.52
CA LYS A 270 -7.52 4.66 -22.47
C LYS A 270 -8.63 4.06 -21.61
N TYR A 271 -8.92 4.68 -20.47
CA TYR A 271 -10.02 4.27 -19.61
C TYR A 271 -11.37 4.41 -20.34
N LEU A 272 -11.63 5.59 -20.90
CA LEU A 272 -12.84 5.90 -21.65
C LEU A 272 -13.06 4.91 -22.81
N ALA A 273 -12.02 4.68 -23.60
CA ALA A 273 -12.06 3.71 -24.72
C ALA A 273 -12.37 2.29 -24.22
N LYS A 274 -11.72 1.86 -23.13
CA LYS A 274 -11.95 0.53 -22.55
C LYS A 274 -13.40 0.35 -22.08
N HIS A 275 -14.00 1.38 -21.53
CA HIS A 275 -15.36 1.36 -20.99
C HIS A 275 -16.42 1.84 -21.99
N LYS A 276 -16.01 2.16 -23.25
CA LYS A 276 -16.90 2.68 -24.33
C LYS A 276 -17.66 3.93 -23.92
N ILE A 277 -17.03 4.80 -23.12
CA ILE A 277 -17.59 6.07 -22.69
C ILE A 277 -17.24 7.14 -23.70
N THR A 278 -18.25 7.87 -24.17
CA THR A 278 -18.07 9.05 -25.04
C THR A 278 -18.15 10.29 -24.17
N ILE A 279 -17.14 11.15 -24.22
CA ILE A 279 -17.12 12.41 -23.49
C ILE A 279 -17.70 13.54 -24.34
N ASN A 280 -18.40 14.44 -23.67
CA ASN A 280 -19.01 15.62 -24.30
C ASN A 280 -18.04 16.79 -24.34
N ASP A 281 -17.15 16.90 -23.34
CA ASP A 281 -16.21 18.02 -23.26
C ASP A 281 -14.94 17.67 -22.44
N TYR A 282 -13.89 18.51 -22.61
CA TYR A 282 -12.63 18.43 -21.88
C TYR A 282 -12.38 19.70 -21.11
N HIS A 283 -12.24 19.59 -19.81
CA HIS A 283 -11.93 20.71 -18.94
C HIS A 283 -10.55 20.57 -18.29
N GLN A 284 -9.93 21.71 -18.07
CA GLN A 284 -8.61 21.82 -17.46
C GLN A 284 -8.59 23.00 -16.51
N GLU A 285 -8.13 22.74 -15.28
CA GLU A 285 -7.88 23.81 -14.33
C GLU A 285 -6.54 24.51 -14.58
N ASN A 286 -6.49 25.77 -14.15
CA ASN A 286 -5.25 26.54 -14.17
C ASN A 286 -4.41 26.17 -12.94
N GLU A 287 -3.14 25.83 -13.16
CA GLU A 287 -2.19 25.44 -12.11
C GLU A 287 -1.92 26.51 -11.04
N TYR A 288 -2.27 27.77 -11.32
CA TYR A 288 -2.00 28.89 -10.43
C TYR A 288 -3.17 29.28 -9.51
N LEU A 289 -4.27 28.56 -9.56
CA LEU A 289 -5.44 28.85 -8.72
C LEU A 289 -5.52 27.89 -7.54
N ASP A 290 -5.63 28.45 -6.34
CA ASP A 290 -5.78 27.66 -5.10
C ASP A 290 -7.17 27.03 -4.93
N HIS A 291 -8.10 27.35 -5.81
CA HIS A 291 -9.46 26.83 -5.84
C HIS A 291 -9.77 26.30 -7.25
N LEU A 292 -10.76 25.44 -7.36
CA LEU A 292 -11.15 24.78 -8.60
C LEU A 292 -12.45 25.38 -9.16
N PRO A 293 -12.42 26.62 -9.70
CA PRO A 293 -13.63 27.32 -10.11
C PRO A 293 -14.37 26.62 -11.25
N ASN A 294 -13.62 25.99 -12.16
CA ASN A 294 -14.22 25.24 -13.26
C ASN A 294 -14.91 24.00 -12.75
N LEU A 295 -14.29 23.26 -11.85
CA LEU A 295 -14.89 22.04 -11.31
C LEU A 295 -16.20 22.34 -10.56
N GLN A 296 -16.22 23.40 -9.72
CA GLN A 296 -17.44 23.84 -9.04
C GLN A 296 -18.54 24.24 -10.01
N TYR A 297 -18.18 24.95 -11.09
CA TYR A 297 -19.14 25.34 -12.12
C TYR A 297 -19.76 24.13 -12.83
N TYR A 298 -18.95 23.09 -13.10
CA TYR A 298 -19.41 21.94 -13.87
C TYR A 298 -20.09 20.87 -13.03
N THR A 299 -19.84 20.77 -11.71
CA THR A 299 -20.56 19.82 -10.85
C THR A 299 -22.08 20.06 -10.85
N ASP A 300 -22.51 21.30 -11.13
CA ASP A 300 -23.94 21.64 -11.17
C ASP A 300 -24.58 21.44 -12.57
N GLN A 301 -23.81 21.12 -13.60
CA GLN A 301 -24.27 21.08 -14.98
C GLN A 301 -23.97 19.79 -15.74
N ILE A 302 -23.22 18.88 -15.16
CA ILE A 302 -22.75 17.67 -15.81
C ILE A 302 -23.03 16.46 -14.96
N ASP A 303 -23.64 15.43 -15.53
CA ASP A 303 -23.99 14.20 -14.81
C ASP A 303 -22.77 13.43 -14.32
N ASN A 304 -21.69 13.41 -15.09
CA ASN A 304 -20.50 12.64 -14.76
C ASN A 304 -19.20 13.36 -15.11
N ILE A 305 -18.26 13.36 -14.16
CA ILE A 305 -16.91 13.88 -14.36
C ILE A 305 -15.91 12.72 -14.32
N VAL A 306 -15.14 12.57 -15.39
CA VAL A 306 -14.05 11.58 -15.48
C VAL A 306 -12.74 12.30 -15.24
N MET A 307 -12.03 11.87 -14.19
CA MET A 307 -10.70 12.39 -13.86
C MET A 307 -9.73 11.23 -13.62
N LEU A 308 -8.44 11.49 -13.78
CA LEU A 308 -7.41 10.47 -13.59
C LEU A 308 -7.47 9.86 -12.18
N SER A 309 -7.70 10.71 -11.19
CA SER A 309 -7.73 10.33 -9.79
C SER A 309 -8.38 11.44 -8.97
N ILE A 310 -8.94 11.09 -7.82
CA ILE A 310 -9.40 12.04 -6.81
C ILE A 310 -8.29 13.01 -6.34
N TYR A 311 -7.03 12.67 -6.58
CA TYR A 311 -5.90 13.55 -6.32
C TYR A 311 -5.81 14.74 -7.28
N CYS A 312 -6.63 14.77 -8.32
CA CYS A 312 -6.87 15.95 -9.15
C CYS A 312 -7.73 17.01 -8.43
N LEU A 313 -8.37 16.63 -7.31
CA LEU A 313 -9.16 17.51 -6.47
C LEU A 313 -8.29 18.30 -5.47
N PRO A 314 -8.82 19.35 -4.83
CA PRO A 314 -8.09 20.13 -3.83
C PRO A 314 -7.48 19.28 -2.73
N ASP A 315 -6.35 19.70 -2.20
CA ASP A 315 -5.71 19.03 -1.05
C ASP A 315 -6.49 19.24 0.25
N ASN A 316 -7.26 20.32 0.34
CA ASN A 316 -8.12 20.60 1.47
C ASN A 316 -9.28 19.58 1.54
N ILE A 317 -9.38 18.88 2.66
CA ILE A 317 -10.40 17.86 2.86
C ILE A 317 -11.81 18.45 2.82
N GLU A 318 -12.04 19.64 3.39
CA GLU A 318 -13.36 20.29 3.41
C GLU A 318 -13.83 20.65 2.00
N ASP A 319 -12.94 21.23 1.17
CA ASP A 319 -13.27 21.57 -0.22
C ASP A 319 -13.50 20.32 -1.05
N ARG A 320 -12.72 19.26 -0.80
CA ARG A 320 -12.90 17.96 -1.44
C ARG A 320 -14.24 17.34 -1.06
N GLN A 321 -14.60 17.40 0.22
CA GLN A 321 -15.88 16.93 0.73
C GLN A 321 -17.06 17.64 0.07
N LYS A 322 -17.01 18.96 -0.05
CA LYS A 322 -18.06 19.75 -0.74
C LYS A 322 -18.25 19.32 -2.19
N ILE A 323 -17.14 19.08 -2.92
CA ILE A 323 -17.21 18.60 -4.30
C ILE A 323 -17.87 17.23 -4.37
N TYR A 324 -17.56 16.33 -3.43
CA TYR A 324 -18.21 15.02 -3.36
C TYR A 324 -19.70 15.13 -3.03
N GLU A 325 -20.05 15.93 -2.04
CA GLU A 325 -21.45 16.14 -1.65
C GLU A 325 -22.27 16.71 -2.81
N SER A 326 -21.70 17.68 -3.55
CA SER A 326 -22.33 18.21 -4.76
C SER A 326 -22.46 17.15 -5.85
N ALA A 327 -21.44 16.33 -6.07
CA ALA A 327 -21.50 15.26 -7.08
C ALA A 327 -22.41 14.09 -6.70
N LEU A 328 -22.74 13.91 -5.42
CA LEU A 328 -23.67 12.88 -4.94
C LEU A 328 -25.11 13.37 -4.82
N ALA A 329 -25.32 14.68 -4.79
CA ALA A 329 -26.64 15.28 -4.66
C ALA A 329 -27.39 15.39 -6.02
N ASN A 330 -26.68 15.25 -7.12
CA ASN A 330 -27.20 15.19 -8.49
C ASN A 330 -27.13 13.74 -9.01
#